data_8f0fdfa58003bb1560fa3374603e665d
#
_entry.id   8f0fdfa58003bb1560fa3374603e665d
#
_cell.length_a   1.000
_cell.length_b   1.000
_cell.length_c   1.000
_cell.angle_alpha   90.00
_cell.angle_beta   90.00
_cell.angle_gamma   90.00
#
_symmetry.space_group_name_H-M   'P 1'
#
loop_
_entity.id
_entity.type
_entity.pdbx_description
1 polymer ?
#
loop_
_entity_poly.entity_id
_entity_poly.type
_entity_poly.pdbx_seq_one_letter_code
_entity_poly.pdbx_strand_id
1 'polypeptide(L)'
;MIAKIEQLLKEVEALHASNAEELEALRIKYLSKKGAINDLMADFRNVAAEQKKEVGMRLNELKTKAQDKINALKEQFESQDNGCDGLDLTRSAYPVELGTRHPLTIVKNEIIDIFARLGFSIAEGPEIEDDWHVFSALNFAEDHPARDMQDTFFIEAHPDVVLRTHTSSVQTRVMETSQPPIRIICPGRVYRNEAISYRAHCFFHQVEALYVDKDVSFTDLKQVLLLFAKEMFGADTKIRLRPSYFPFTEPSAEMDISCNICGGKGCPVCKHTGWVEILGCGMVDPNVLESNGIDSKVYSGYALGMGIERITNLKYQVKDLRMFSENDTRFLKEFESAY
;
A
#
# COMPACT_ATOMS: atom_id res chain seq x y z
N MET A 1 25.47 78.25 0.27
CA MET A 1 24.76 77.20 -0.51
C MET A 1 25.50 75.84 -0.44
N ILE A 2 26.78 75.75 -0.65
CA ILE A 2 27.59 74.50 -0.60
C ILE A 2 27.38 73.73 0.68
N ALA A 3 27.46 74.39 1.86
CA ALA A 3 27.27 73.73 3.13
C ALA A 3 25.89 73.09 3.30
N LYS A 4 24.83 73.68 2.73
CA LYS A 4 23.47 73.04 2.72
C LYS A 4 23.41 71.82 1.79
N ILE A 5 24.09 71.84 0.66
CA ILE A 5 24.17 70.72 -0.29
C ILE A 5 24.92 69.54 0.39
N GLU A 6 26.02 69.82 1.08
CA GLU A 6 26.80 68.82 1.78
C GLU A 6 26.03 68.19 2.96
N GLN A 7 25.23 68.99 3.65
CA GLN A 7 24.36 68.50 4.70
C GLN A 7 23.29 67.56 4.13
N LEU A 8 22.61 67.98 3.02
CA LEU A 8 21.61 67.12 2.37
C LEU A 8 22.21 65.88 1.73
N LEU A 9 23.46 65.94 1.23
CA LEU A 9 24.16 64.74 0.76
C LEU A 9 24.32 63.70 1.89
N LYS A 10 24.75 64.12 3.08
CA LYS A 10 24.85 63.21 4.26
C LYS A 10 23.50 62.65 4.69
N GLU A 11 22.43 63.47 4.66
CA GLU A 11 21.08 63.03 4.96
C GLU A 11 20.60 61.99 3.94
N VAL A 12 20.85 62.18 2.64
CA VAL A 12 20.49 61.28 1.56
C VAL A 12 21.24 59.93 1.68
N GLU A 13 22.53 59.97 2.04
CA GLU A 13 23.31 58.75 2.23
C GLU A 13 22.82 57.91 3.43
N ALA A 14 22.32 58.58 4.47
CA ALA A 14 21.79 57.96 5.67
C ALA A 14 20.29 57.55 5.58
N LEU A 15 19.65 57.73 4.41
CA LEU A 15 18.23 57.38 4.24
C LEU A 15 17.99 55.88 4.42
N HIS A 16 17.04 55.58 5.26
CA HIS A 16 16.44 54.25 5.46
C HIS A 16 14.91 54.38 5.40
N ALA A 17 14.26 53.35 4.86
CA ALA A 17 12.82 53.22 4.90
C ALA A 17 12.49 51.82 5.39
N SER A 18 11.50 51.70 6.24
CA SER A 18 11.03 50.42 6.81
C SER A 18 9.82 49.83 6.07
N ASN A 19 9.16 50.68 5.27
CA ASN A 19 7.99 50.30 4.48
C ASN A 19 7.82 51.18 3.24
N ALA A 20 6.90 50.79 2.34
CA ALA A 20 6.65 51.49 1.08
C ALA A 20 6.08 52.91 1.30
N GLU A 21 5.34 53.15 2.37
CA GLU A 21 4.76 54.46 2.67
C GLU A 21 5.87 55.47 3.11
N GLU A 22 6.80 55.02 3.93
CA GLU A 22 7.97 55.80 4.32
C GLU A 22 8.86 56.12 3.12
N LEU A 23 9.07 55.15 2.22
CA LEU A 23 9.83 55.34 0.99
C LEU A 23 9.18 56.44 0.12
N GLU A 24 7.87 56.38 -0.04
CA GLU A 24 7.16 57.40 -0.84
C GLU A 24 7.19 58.79 -0.16
N ALA A 25 7.10 58.86 1.16
CA ALA A 25 7.28 60.11 1.92
C ALA A 25 8.69 60.70 1.72
N LEU A 26 9.74 59.87 1.74
CA LEU A 26 11.11 60.30 1.44
C LEU A 26 11.25 60.78 -0.01
N ARG A 27 10.65 60.09 -0.98
CA ARG A 27 10.64 60.51 -2.38
C ARG A 27 10.02 61.89 -2.54
N ILE A 28 8.88 62.13 -1.87
CA ILE A 28 8.19 63.43 -1.90
C ILE A 28 9.05 64.52 -1.25
N LYS A 29 9.66 64.22 -0.09
CA LYS A 29 10.47 65.18 0.66
C LYS A 29 11.68 65.67 -0.12
N TYR A 30 12.35 64.80 -0.87
CA TYR A 30 13.61 65.19 -1.55
C TYR A 30 13.43 65.44 -3.04
N LEU A 31 12.64 64.67 -3.77
CA LEU A 31 12.58 64.70 -5.25
C LEU A 31 11.31 65.35 -5.86
N SER A 32 10.31 65.67 -5.04
CA SER A 32 9.07 66.30 -5.57
C SER A 32 9.31 67.72 -6.05
N LYS A 33 8.32 68.29 -6.78
CA LYS A 33 8.37 69.69 -7.27
C LYS A 33 8.56 70.72 -6.14
N LYS A 34 8.13 70.41 -4.91
CA LYS A 34 8.29 71.21 -3.69
C LYS A 34 9.28 70.55 -2.72
N GLY A 35 10.14 69.70 -3.19
CA GLY A 35 11.13 68.99 -2.36
C GLY A 35 12.40 69.80 -2.20
N ALA A 36 13.14 69.44 -1.14
CA ALA A 36 14.36 70.16 -0.72
C ALA A 36 15.40 70.37 -1.84
N ILE A 37 15.50 69.45 -2.79
CA ILE A 37 16.44 69.54 -3.89
C ILE A 37 15.97 70.55 -4.94
N ASN A 38 14.66 70.60 -5.21
CA ASN A 38 14.11 71.58 -6.16
C ASN A 38 14.12 73.00 -5.58
N ASP A 39 13.93 73.16 -4.26
CA ASP A 39 14.08 74.49 -3.62
C ASP A 39 15.49 74.99 -3.72
N LEU A 40 16.51 74.13 -3.55
CA LEU A 40 17.91 74.51 -3.81
C LEU A 40 18.19 74.81 -5.28
N MET A 41 17.51 74.16 -6.23
CA MET A 41 17.62 74.46 -7.65
C MET A 41 16.99 75.83 -7.98
N ALA A 42 15.94 76.24 -7.28
CA ALA A 42 15.38 77.57 -7.45
C ALA A 42 16.33 78.64 -6.91
N ASP A 43 16.95 78.40 -5.74
CA ASP A 43 17.94 79.30 -5.12
C ASP A 43 19.24 79.42 -5.95
N PHE A 44 19.58 78.42 -6.76
CA PHE A 44 20.75 78.41 -7.65
C PHE A 44 20.76 79.56 -8.61
N ARG A 45 19.60 80.13 -8.98
CA ARG A 45 19.50 81.33 -9.88
C ARG A 45 20.19 82.55 -9.28
N ASN A 46 20.26 82.67 -7.96
CA ASN A 46 20.78 83.79 -7.20
C ASN A 46 22.27 83.65 -6.85
N VAL A 47 22.96 82.60 -7.31
CA VAL A 47 24.35 82.32 -7.01
C VAL A 47 25.30 83.19 -7.95
N ALA A 48 26.39 83.71 -7.36
CA ALA A 48 27.40 84.49 -8.10
C ALA A 48 28.02 83.66 -9.24
N ALA A 49 28.32 84.37 -10.38
CA ALA A 49 28.78 83.70 -11.62
C ALA A 49 30.00 82.77 -11.41
N GLU A 50 30.93 83.17 -10.54
CA GLU A 50 32.17 82.46 -10.25
C GLU A 50 31.92 81.07 -9.52
N GLN A 51 30.87 80.98 -8.77
CA GLN A 51 30.56 79.76 -8.01
C GLN A 51 29.50 78.85 -8.69
N LYS A 52 28.87 79.35 -9.77
CA LYS A 52 27.82 78.61 -10.47
C LYS A 52 28.23 77.22 -10.96
N LYS A 53 29.43 77.09 -11.46
CA LYS A 53 29.90 75.82 -11.99
C LYS A 53 30.08 74.76 -10.92
N GLU A 54 30.64 75.11 -9.76
CA GLU A 54 30.89 74.21 -8.66
C GLU A 54 29.59 73.84 -7.96
N VAL A 55 28.75 74.81 -7.67
CA VAL A 55 27.40 74.59 -7.05
C VAL A 55 26.51 73.76 -7.96
N GLY A 56 26.55 73.99 -9.30
CA GLY A 56 25.79 73.22 -10.26
C GLY A 56 26.22 71.74 -10.31
N MET A 57 27.54 71.45 -10.25
CA MET A 57 28.05 70.08 -10.20
C MET A 57 27.62 69.37 -8.94
N ARG A 58 27.73 70.01 -7.76
CA ARG A 58 27.36 69.48 -6.47
C ARG A 58 25.83 69.23 -6.35
N LEU A 59 25.02 70.10 -6.95
CA LEU A 59 23.57 69.99 -6.97
C LEU A 59 23.09 68.82 -7.83
N ASN A 60 23.75 68.62 -9.00
CA ASN A 60 23.49 67.45 -9.83
C ASN A 60 23.91 66.13 -9.13
N GLU A 61 25.07 66.12 -8.46
CA GLU A 61 25.52 64.99 -7.65
C GLU A 61 24.49 64.64 -6.59
N LEU A 62 23.99 65.60 -5.84
CA LEU A 62 22.96 65.41 -4.82
C LEU A 62 21.67 64.81 -5.40
N LYS A 63 21.21 65.33 -6.57
CA LYS A 63 20.01 64.83 -7.23
C LYS A 63 20.20 63.38 -7.68
N THR A 64 21.34 63.07 -8.32
CA THR A 64 21.63 61.71 -8.77
C THR A 64 21.69 60.74 -7.59
N LYS A 65 22.47 61.08 -6.54
CA LYS A 65 22.57 60.22 -5.33
C LYS A 65 21.22 60.01 -4.63
N ALA A 66 20.36 61.04 -4.55
CA ALA A 66 19.02 60.91 -3.99
C ALA A 66 18.14 59.99 -4.83
N GLN A 67 18.19 60.09 -6.15
CA GLN A 67 17.42 59.21 -7.06
C GLN A 67 17.90 57.76 -6.96
N ASP A 68 19.22 57.54 -7.01
CA ASP A 68 19.83 56.20 -6.93
C ASP A 68 19.50 55.51 -5.60
N LYS A 69 19.59 56.26 -4.47
CA LYS A 69 19.26 55.71 -3.15
C LYS A 69 17.81 55.31 -3.03
N ILE A 70 16.87 56.13 -3.53
CA ILE A 70 15.44 55.83 -3.51
C ILE A 70 15.12 54.65 -4.43
N ASN A 71 15.74 54.57 -5.60
CA ASN A 71 15.56 53.41 -6.50
C ASN A 71 16.11 52.13 -5.87
N ALA A 72 17.30 52.15 -5.25
CA ALA A 72 17.85 50.99 -4.57
C ALA A 72 16.98 50.50 -3.42
N LEU A 73 16.39 51.41 -2.62
CA LEU A 73 15.44 51.06 -1.58
C LEU A 73 14.14 50.48 -2.17
N LYS A 74 13.66 51.00 -3.30
CA LYS A 74 12.51 50.48 -4.02
C LYS A 74 12.73 49.04 -4.52
N GLU A 75 13.87 48.78 -5.15
CA GLU A 75 14.26 47.47 -5.62
C GLU A 75 14.39 46.45 -4.45
N GLN A 76 14.85 46.89 -3.27
CA GLN A 76 14.88 46.04 -2.09
C GLN A 76 13.48 45.65 -1.63
N PHE A 77 12.49 46.52 -1.66
CA PHE A 77 11.11 46.18 -1.31
C PHE A 77 10.45 45.30 -2.38
N GLU A 78 10.67 45.60 -3.68
CA GLU A 78 10.14 44.76 -4.77
C GLU A 78 10.76 43.36 -4.78
N SER A 79 12.04 43.19 -4.40
CA SER A 79 12.67 41.89 -4.29
C SER A 79 12.22 41.10 -3.07
N GLN A 80 11.79 41.77 -1.98
CA GLN A 80 11.19 41.10 -0.81
C GLN A 80 9.76 40.63 -1.06
N ASP A 81 9.01 41.31 -1.92
CA ASP A 81 7.63 40.96 -2.28
C ASP A 81 7.56 39.83 -3.33
N ASN A 82 8.66 39.62 -4.08
CA ASN A 82 8.79 38.50 -5.03
C ASN A 82 9.14 37.14 -4.34
N GLY A 83 9.04 37.03 -3.02
CA GLY A 83 9.42 35.89 -2.23
C GLY A 83 8.43 34.72 -2.18
N CYS A 84 7.30 34.78 -2.84
CA CYS A 84 6.41 33.66 -3.04
C CYS A 84 5.74 33.79 -4.40
N ASP A 85 6.14 33.01 -5.36
CA ASP A 85 5.22 32.51 -6.36
C ASP A 85 4.15 31.75 -5.57
N GLY A 86 3.15 32.49 -5.15
CA GLY A 86 2.18 32.02 -4.19
C GLY A 86 1.39 30.85 -4.77
N LEU A 87 1.77 29.66 -4.36
CA LEU A 87 0.80 28.59 -4.29
C LEU A 87 -0.41 29.19 -3.58
N ASP A 88 -1.47 29.41 -4.32
CA ASP A 88 -2.74 29.86 -3.77
C ASP A 88 -3.28 28.80 -2.83
N LEU A 89 -2.93 28.90 -1.55
CA LEU A 89 -3.36 27.97 -0.50
C LEU A 89 -4.88 28.05 -0.22
N THR A 90 -5.57 29.02 -0.80
CA THR A 90 -7.04 29.11 -0.73
C THR A 90 -7.70 28.28 -1.83
N ARG A 91 -6.97 27.83 -2.82
CA ARG A 91 -7.45 26.96 -3.88
C ARG A 91 -7.80 25.60 -3.29
N SER A 92 -9.02 25.15 -3.51
CA SER A 92 -9.43 23.79 -3.14
C SER A 92 -8.46 22.81 -3.76
N ALA A 93 -7.86 21.94 -2.95
CA ALA A 93 -7.08 20.82 -3.47
C ALA A 93 -7.98 20.01 -4.41
N TYR A 94 -7.53 19.74 -5.63
CA TYR A 94 -8.20 18.77 -6.48
C TYR A 94 -8.24 17.46 -5.70
N PRO A 95 -9.40 16.88 -5.42
CA PRO A 95 -9.47 15.60 -4.75
C PRO A 95 -8.85 14.56 -5.69
N VAL A 96 -7.62 14.16 -5.38
CA VAL A 96 -7.05 12.97 -5.99
C VAL A 96 -7.77 11.80 -5.33
N GLU A 97 -8.69 11.15 -6.06
CA GLU A 97 -9.31 9.91 -5.59
C GLU A 97 -8.19 8.87 -5.45
N LEU A 98 -7.88 8.50 -4.22
CA LEU A 98 -6.97 7.39 -3.94
C LEU A 98 -7.69 6.10 -4.33
N GLY A 99 -7.02 5.25 -5.09
CA GLY A 99 -7.51 3.90 -5.37
C GLY A 99 -7.52 3.06 -4.10
N THR A 100 -8.32 1.98 -4.11
CA THR A 100 -8.41 1.02 -3.02
C THR A 100 -7.65 -0.26 -3.36
N ARG A 101 -7.17 -0.96 -2.34
CA ARG A 101 -6.72 -2.34 -2.53
C ARG A 101 -7.93 -3.26 -2.63
N HIS A 102 -7.86 -4.23 -3.52
CA HIS A 102 -8.91 -5.25 -3.62
C HIS A 102 -9.02 -6.04 -2.30
N PRO A 103 -10.23 -6.33 -1.76
CA PRO A 103 -10.40 -6.99 -0.47
C PRO A 103 -9.70 -8.35 -0.37
N LEU A 104 -9.66 -9.14 -1.44
CA LEU A 104 -8.90 -10.39 -1.47
C LEU A 104 -7.39 -10.15 -1.30
N THR A 105 -6.86 -9.07 -1.86
CA THR A 105 -5.44 -8.71 -1.70
C THR A 105 -5.14 -8.30 -0.25
N ILE A 106 -6.05 -7.55 0.39
CA ILE A 106 -5.91 -7.15 1.79
C ILE A 106 -5.84 -8.40 2.67
N VAL A 107 -6.82 -9.30 2.54
CA VAL A 107 -6.88 -10.54 3.33
C VAL A 107 -5.70 -11.47 3.01
N LYS A 108 -5.32 -11.61 1.73
CA LYS A 108 -4.13 -12.38 1.35
C LYS A 108 -2.87 -11.88 2.06
N ASN A 109 -2.64 -10.57 2.04
CA ASN A 109 -1.46 -9.99 2.68
C ASN A 109 -1.49 -10.20 4.20
N GLU A 110 -2.63 -10.06 4.84
CA GLU A 110 -2.78 -10.33 6.28
C GLU A 110 -2.48 -11.81 6.63
N ILE A 111 -2.94 -12.75 5.81
CA ILE A 111 -2.59 -14.18 5.96
C ILE A 111 -1.08 -14.36 5.82
N ILE A 112 -0.48 -13.77 4.79
CA ILE A 112 0.97 -13.83 4.56
C ILE A 112 1.74 -13.28 5.78
N ASP A 113 1.34 -12.12 6.31
CA ASP A 113 2.00 -11.50 7.45
C ASP A 113 1.91 -12.35 8.73
N ILE A 114 0.78 -13.02 8.95
CA ILE A 114 0.62 -13.97 10.08
C ILE A 114 1.62 -15.12 9.94
N PHE A 115 1.68 -15.76 8.78
CA PHE A 115 2.56 -16.91 8.55
C PHE A 115 4.04 -16.50 8.48
N ALA A 116 4.37 -15.31 7.95
CA ALA A 116 5.74 -14.78 7.94
C ALA A 116 6.28 -14.62 9.36
N ARG A 117 5.46 -14.16 10.32
CA ARG A 117 5.84 -14.08 11.74
C ARG A 117 6.05 -15.46 12.38
N LEU A 118 5.49 -16.51 11.80
CA LEU A 118 5.74 -17.90 12.18
C LEU A 118 6.95 -18.53 11.48
N GLY A 119 7.67 -17.74 10.65
CA GLY A 119 8.86 -18.18 9.93
C GLY A 119 8.58 -18.93 8.63
N PHE A 120 7.37 -18.79 8.06
CA PHE A 120 7.09 -19.33 6.73
C PHE A 120 7.59 -18.36 5.64
N SER A 121 8.13 -18.90 4.58
CA SER A 121 8.47 -18.19 3.35
C SER A 121 7.40 -18.40 2.28
N ILE A 122 7.32 -17.47 1.32
CA ILE A 122 6.39 -17.58 0.20
C ILE A 122 7.04 -18.42 -0.89
N ALA A 123 6.29 -19.38 -1.42
CA ALA A 123 6.64 -20.13 -2.63
C ALA A 123 5.55 -19.92 -3.68
N GLU A 124 5.96 -19.69 -4.92
CA GLU A 124 5.07 -19.51 -6.07
C GLU A 124 5.36 -20.55 -7.15
N GLY A 125 4.36 -20.87 -7.94
CA GLY A 125 4.46 -21.83 -9.04
C GLY A 125 3.45 -21.54 -10.15
N PRO A 126 3.53 -22.25 -11.27
CA PRO A 126 2.68 -22.03 -12.44
C PRO A 126 1.21 -22.35 -12.17
N GLU A 127 0.31 -21.69 -12.90
CA GLU A 127 -1.12 -21.99 -12.88
C GLU A 127 -1.50 -23.14 -13.83
N ILE A 128 -0.68 -23.35 -14.88
CA ILE A 128 -0.79 -24.47 -15.81
C ILE A 128 0.19 -25.53 -15.37
N GLU A 129 -0.30 -26.72 -15.07
CA GLU A 129 0.45 -27.80 -14.46
C GLU A 129 0.22 -29.13 -15.16
N ASP A 130 1.16 -30.06 -14.97
CA ASP A 130 0.99 -31.45 -15.38
C ASP A 130 0.24 -32.26 -14.32
N ASP A 131 -0.23 -33.45 -14.72
CA ASP A 131 -0.93 -34.39 -13.84
C ASP A 131 -0.09 -34.80 -12.64
N TRP A 132 1.22 -34.95 -12.80
CA TRP A 132 2.11 -35.38 -11.73
C TRP A 132 2.04 -34.44 -10.53
N HIS A 133 2.26 -33.16 -10.75
CA HIS A 133 2.29 -32.16 -9.67
C HIS A 133 0.94 -31.86 -9.04
N VAL A 134 -0.16 -32.00 -9.86
CA VAL A 134 -1.50 -31.71 -9.32
C VAL A 134 -2.12 -32.91 -8.64
N PHE A 135 -1.81 -34.13 -9.08
CA PHE A 135 -2.52 -35.31 -8.58
C PHE A 135 -1.58 -36.44 -8.12
N SER A 136 -0.73 -36.97 -9.00
CA SER A 136 -0.01 -38.22 -8.72
C SER A 136 0.96 -38.10 -7.54
N ALA A 137 1.76 -37.05 -7.48
CA ALA A 137 2.69 -36.77 -6.38
C ALA A 137 1.99 -36.47 -5.06
N LEU A 138 0.70 -36.16 -5.10
CA LEU A 138 -0.16 -35.87 -3.94
C LEU A 138 -1.05 -37.06 -3.54
N ASN A 139 -0.68 -38.28 -3.95
CA ASN A 139 -1.33 -39.51 -3.57
C ASN A 139 -2.80 -39.63 -4.07
N PHE A 140 -3.17 -38.94 -5.15
CA PHE A 140 -4.46 -39.14 -5.79
C PHE A 140 -4.46 -40.43 -6.61
N ALA A 141 -5.42 -41.29 -6.41
CA ALA A 141 -5.63 -42.50 -7.21
C ALA A 141 -5.92 -42.12 -8.69
N GLU A 142 -5.59 -43.02 -9.63
CA GLU A 142 -5.81 -42.78 -11.05
C GLU A 142 -7.29 -42.56 -11.40
N ASP A 143 -8.19 -43.21 -10.68
CA ASP A 143 -9.64 -43.16 -10.85
C ASP A 143 -10.33 -42.16 -9.90
N HIS A 144 -9.56 -41.29 -9.26
CA HIS A 144 -10.12 -40.33 -8.29
C HIS A 144 -11.02 -39.29 -9.03
N PRO A 145 -12.24 -39.01 -8.53
CA PRO A 145 -13.20 -38.11 -9.20
C PRO A 145 -12.66 -36.71 -9.49
N ALA A 146 -11.74 -36.18 -8.68
CA ALA A 146 -11.14 -34.87 -8.92
C ALA A 146 -10.31 -34.78 -10.21
N ARG A 147 -9.92 -35.92 -10.79
CA ARG A 147 -9.24 -36.00 -12.09
C ARG A 147 -10.24 -35.98 -13.27
N ASP A 148 -11.55 -35.97 -13.02
CA ASP A 148 -12.56 -35.93 -14.07
C ASP A 148 -12.63 -34.52 -14.68
N MET A 149 -12.89 -34.47 -16.00
CA MET A 149 -13.14 -33.24 -16.76
C MET A 149 -14.34 -32.43 -16.21
N GLN A 150 -15.20 -33.05 -15.40
CA GLN A 150 -16.31 -32.36 -14.73
C GLN A 150 -15.83 -31.40 -13.64
N ASP A 151 -14.70 -31.70 -13.00
CA ASP A 151 -14.17 -30.95 -11.88
C ASP A 151 -12.88 -30.17 -12.22
N THR A 152 -12.17 -30.56 -13.28
CA THR A 152 -10.87 -30.00 -13.69
C THR A 152 -10.92 -29.43 -15.10
N PHE A 153 -10.27 -28.27 -15.30
CA PHE A 153 -10.05 -27.72 -16.65
C PHE A 153 -8.79 -28.30 -17.27
N PHE A 154 -8.96 -29.09 -18.33
CA PHE A 154 -7.85 -29.60 -19.15
C PHE A 154 -7.49 -28.61 -20.24
N ILE A 155 -6.21 -28.36 -20.41
CA ILE A 155 -5.63 -27.57 -21.50
C ILE A 155 -5.22 -28.50 -22.64
N GLU A 156 -4.62 -29.63 -22.27
CA GLU A 156 -4.18 -30.67 -23.21
C GLU A 156 -4.44 -32.04 -22.57
N ALA A 157 -4.77 -33.02 -23.37
CA ALA A 157 -4.91 -34.41 -23.00
C ALA A 157 -3.81 -35.21 -23.71
N HIS A 158 -3.10 -36.07 -22.99
CA HIS A 158 -2.03 -36.93 -23.46
C HIS A 158 -0.76 -36.21 -23.97
N PRO A 159 0.14 -35.67 -23.10
CA PRO A 159 0.06 -35.76 -21.63
C PRO A 159 -0.97 -34.79 -21.06
N ASP A 160 -1.55 -35.15 -19.92
CA ASP A 160 -2.55 -34.32 -19.28
C ASP A 160 -1.93 -33.06 -18.69
N VAL A 161 -2.34 -31.92 -19.25
CA VAL A 161 -1.97 -30.58 -18.78
C VAL A 161 -3.25 -29.86 -18.33
N VAL A 162 -3.26 -29.38 -17.12
CA VAL A 162 -4.46 -28.84 -16.46
C VAL A 162 -4.24 -27.45 -15.88
N LEU A 163 -5.33 -26.74 -15.64
CA LEU A 163 -5.31 -25.61 -14.71
C LEU A 163 -5.35 -26.18 -13.28
N ARG A 164 -4.39 -25.78 -12.44
CA ARG A 164 -4.28 -26.32 -11.09
C ARG A 164 -5.55 -26.13 -10.27
N THR A 165 -6.01 -27.19 -9.60
CA THR A 165 -7.22 -27.19 -8.78
C THR A 165 -6.98 -26.78 -7.34
N HIS A 166 -5.72 -26.70 -6.94
CA HIS A 166 -5.21 -26.28 -5.63
C HIS A 166 -3.77 -25.79 -5.75
N THR A 167 -3.23 -25.15 -4.73
CA THR A 167 -1.84 -24.65 -4.73
C THR A 167 -0.85 -25.68 -4.18
N SER A 168 -1.30 -26.90 -3.84
CA SER A 168 -0.45 -28.03 -3.38
C SER A 168 0.58 -28.44 -4.44
N SER A 169 0.33 -28.19 -5.73
CA SER A 169 1.32 -28.41 -6.80
C SER A 169 2.61 -27.64 -6.57
N VAL A 170 2.54 -26.45 -5.96
CA VAL A 170 3.73 -25.68 -5.57
C VAL A 170 4.47 -26.36 -4.43
N GLN A 171 3.75 -26.98 -3.48
CA GLN A 171 4.38 -27.75 -2.39
C GLN A 171 5.16 -28.93 -2.95
N THR A 172 4.63 -29.65 -3.94
CA THR A 172 5.30 -30.75 -4.64
C THR A 172 6.60 -30.26 -5.27
N ARG A 173 6.56 -29.15 -6.05
CA ARG A 173 7.75 -28.58 -6.69
C ARG A 173 8.83 -28.16 -5.69
N VAL A 174 8.45 -27.66 -4.53
CA VAL A 174 9.40 -27.30 -3.48
C VAL A 174 9.99 -28.56 -2.84
N MET A 175 9.19 -29.59 -2.57
CA MET A 175 9.67 -30.86 -2.01
C MET A 175 10.64 -31.59 -2.94
N GLU A 176 10.43 -31.54 -4.26
CA GLU A 176 11.35 -32.12 -5.26
C GLU A 176 12.71 -31.42 -5.29
N THR A 177 12.76 -30.14 -4.99
CA THR A 177 13.98 -29.29 -5.16
C THR A 177 14.67 -28.94 -3.84
N SER A 178 14.03 -29.19 -2.71
CA SER A 178 14.49 -28.77 -1.39
C SER A 178 14.49 -29.93 -0.39
N GLN A 179 15.39 -29.87 0.57
CA GLN A 179 15.41 -30.82 1.68
C GLN A 179 14.82 -30.17 2.94
N PRO A 180 14.18 -30.97 3.83
CA PRO A 180 13.72 -30.44 5.12
C PRO A 180 14.88 -29.83 5.95
N PRO A 181 14.62 -28.77 6.74
CA PRO A 181 13.29 -28.25 7.07
C PRO A 181 12.65 -27.40 5.95
N ILE A 182 11.41 -27.71 5.58
CA ILE A 182 10.61 -26.95 4.62
C ILE A 182 9.49 -26.24 5.39
N ARG A 183 9.37 -24.93 5.22
CA ARG A 183 8.34 -24.12 5.86
C ARG A 183 7.89 -23.04 4.91
N ILE A 184 6.82 -23.29 4.17
CA ILE A 184 6.34 -22.45 3.09
C ILE A 184 4.85 -22.19 3.14
N ILE A 185 4.43 -21.06 2.56
CA ILE A 185 3.05 -20.80 2.17
C ILE A 185 3.00 -20.60 0.66
N CYS A 186 1.92 -21.09 0.05
CA CYS A 186 1.72 -21.08 -1.39
C CYS A 186 0.42 -20.28 -1.72
N PRO A 187 0.47 -18.94 -1.78
CA PRO A 187 -0.67 -18.15 -2.22
C PRO A 187 -0.82 -18.24 -3.73
N GLY A 188 -2.05 -18.46 -4.22
CA GLY A 188 -2.26 -18.51 -5.65
C GLY A 188 -3.70 -18.64 -6.07
N ARG A 189 -3.95 -18.41 -7.35
CA ARG A 189 -5.24 -18.65 -8.00
C ARG A 189 -5.34 -20.14 -8.36
N VAL A 190 -6.54 -20.68 -8.23
CA VAL A 190 -6.87 -22.07 -8.55
C VAL A 190 -8.16 -22.12 -9.33
N TYR A 191 -8.40 -23.24 -10.02
CA TYR A 191 -9.47 -23.38 -10.97
C TYR A 191 -10.26 -24.67 -10.76
N ARG A 192 -11.57 -24.58 -10.78
CA ARG A 192 -12.47 -25.74 -10.70
C ARG A 192 -13.60 -25.57 -11.71
N ASN A 193 -13.96 -26.62 -12.39
CA ASN A 193 -15.03 -26.58 -13.39
C ASN A 193 -16.41 -26.58 -12.72
N GLU A 194 -16.67 -25.52 -11.94
CA GLU A 194 -17.93 -25.33 -11.22
C GLU A 194 -18.79 -24.25 -11.87
N ALA A 195 -20.11 -24.41 -11.80
CA ALA A 195 -21.03 -23.37 -12.26
C ALA A 195 -20.95 -22.12 -11.35
N ILE A 196 -20.81 -20.96 -11.98
CA ILE A 196 -20.72 -19.68 -11.28
C ILE A 196 -22.02 -19.39 -10.55
N SER A 197 -21.92 -19.13 -9.25
CA SER A 197 -23.02 -18.78 -8.38
C SER A 197 -22.57 -17.82 -7.26
N TYR A 198 -23.49 -17.40 -6.43
CA TYR A 198 -23.14 -16.58 -5.25
C TYR A 198 -22.25 -17.32 -4.23
N ARG A 199 -22.08 -18.64 -4.35
CA ARG A 199 -21.27 -19.50 -3.44
C ARG A 199 -20.08 -20.17 -4.09
N ALA A 200 -20.05 -20.27 -5.41
CA ALA A 200 -19.01 -20.96 -6.17
C ALA A 200 -18.61 -20.14 -7.39
N HIS A 201 -17.36 -20.25 -7.78
CA HIS A 201 -16.81 -19.63 -8.99
C HIS A 201 -15.84 -20.60 -9.66
N CYS A 202 -15.67 -20.49 -10.98
CA CYS A 202 -14.76 -21.35 -11.72
C CYS A 202 -13.28 -21.08 -11.45
N PHE A 203 -12.96 -19.99 -10.78
CA PHE A 203 -11.65 -19.73 -10.18
C PHE A 203 -11.83 -19.07 -8.80
N PHE A 204 -10.86 -19.27 -7.94
CA PHE A 204 -10.79 -18.62 -6.63
C PHE A 204 -9.31 -18.59 -6.16
N HIS A 205 -9.05 -18.04 -5.00
CA HIS A 205 -7.69 -17.90 -4.48
C HIS A 205 -7.53 -18.73 -3.21
N GLN A 206 -6.42 -19.43 -3.12
CA GLN A 206 -6.03 -20.21 -1.95
C GLN A 206 -4.72 -19.69 -1.36
N VAL A 207 -4.54 -19.90 -0.07
CA VAL A 207 -3.24 -19.96 0.59
C VAL A 207 -3.14 -21.33 1.22
N GLU A 208 -2.13 -22.09 0.82
CA GLU A 208 -1.79 -23.34 1.47
C GLU A 208 -0.46 -23.21 2.20
N ALA A 209 -0.31 -23.90 3.31
CA ALA A 209 0.94 -23.96 4.05
C ALA A 209 1.42 -25.39 4.16
N LEU A 210 2.74 -25.58 4.06
CA LEU A 210 3.45 -26.83 4.28
C LEU A 210 4.58 -26.63 5.28
N TYR A 211 4.63 -27.47 6.29
CA TYR A 211 5.78 -27.57 7.18
C TYR A 211 6.23 -29.03 7.28
N VAL A 212 7.48 -29.29 6.92
CA VAL A 212 8.12 -30.62 7.01
C VAL A 212 9.43 -30.47 7.76
N ASP A 213 9.58 -31.24 8.83
CA ASP A 213 10.81 -31.30 9.64
C ASP A 213 10.82 -32.62 10.42
N LYS A 214 11.83 -32.82 11.27
CA LYS A 214 11.87 -33.95 12.20
C LYS A 214 10.84 -33.76 13.31
N ASP A 215 10.21 -34.86 13.72
CA ASP A 215 9.30 -34.92 14.88
C ASP A 215 8.12 -33.93 14.84
N VAL A 216 7.68 -33.51 13.66
CA VAL A 216 6.49 -32.65 13.51
C VAL A 216 5.23 -33.42 13.87
N SER A 217 4.38 -32.84 14.71
CA SER A 217 3.20 -33.50 15.26
C SER A 217 1.89 -32.80 14.92
N PHE A 218 0.78 -33.49 15.09
CA PHE A 218 -0.56 -32.91 14.97
C PHE A 218 -0.83 -31.80 16.02
N THR A 219 -0.08 -31.84 17.13
CA THR A 219 -0.15 -30.77 18.14
C THR A 219 0.44 -29.47 17.61
N ASP A 220 1.52 -29.53 16.84
CA ASP A 220 2.15 -28.37 16.21
C ASP A 220 1.18 -27.72 15.19
N LEU A 221 0.55 -28.56 14.35
CA LEU A 221 -0.52 -28.11 13.46
C LEU A 221 -1.63 -27.39 14.23
N LYS A 222 -2.14 -28.00 15.32
CA LYS A 222 -3.22 -27.41 16.14
C LYS A 222 -2.83 -26.07 16.76
N GLN A 223 -1.58 -25.90 17.17
CA GLN A 223 -1.09 -24.62 17.72
C GLN A 223 -1.05 -23.52 16.65
N VAL A 224 -0.54 -23.82 15.45
CA VAL A 224 -0.51 -22.89 14.33
C VAL A 224 -1.93 -22.50 13.92
N LEU A 225 -2.84 -23.45 13.82
CA LEU A 225 -4.25 -23.20 13.50
C LEU A 225 -4.94 -22.30 14.53
N LEU A 226 -4.69 -22.52 15.82
CA LEU A 226 -5.25 -21.70 16.89
C LEU A 226 -4.69 -20.27 16.85
N LEU A 227 -3.38 -20.13 16.63
CA LEU A 227 -2.75 -18.82 16.50
C LEU A 227 -3.33 -18.06 15.28
N PHE A 228 -3.37 -18.71 14.12
CA PHE A 228 -3.95 -18.14 12.92
C PHE A 228 -5.39 -17.68 13.15
N ALA A 229 -6.23 -18.51 13.75
CA ALA A 229 -7.61 -18.15 14.00
C ALA A 229 -7.77 -16.94 14.93
N LYS A 230 -6.92 -16.83 15.97
CA LYS A 230 -6.94 -15.69 16.89
C LYS A 230 -6.44 -14.41 16.27
N GLU A 231 -5.39 -14.47 15.48
CA GLU A 231 -4.82 -13.31 14.78
C GLU A 231 -5.80 -12.77 13.71
N MET A 232 -6.42 -13.68 12.94
CA MET A 232 -7.32 -13.31 11.85
C MET A 232 -8.72 -12.85 12.31
N PHE A 233 -9.28 -13.48 13.34
CA PHE A 233 -10.68 -13.29 13.74
C PHE A 233 -10.85 -12.78 15.17
N GLY A 234 -9.77 -12.56 15.91
CA GLY A 234 -9.76 -12.01 17.26
C GLY A 234 -9.46 -13.03 18.36
N ALA A 235 -8.95 -12.54 19.49
CA ALA A 235 -8.40 -13.35 20.59
C ALA A 235 -9.37 -14.37 21.20
N ASP A 236 -10.66 -14.10 21.18
CA ASP A 236 -11.72 -14.96 21.74
C ASP A 236 -12.15 -16.08 20.79
N THR A 237 -11.58 -16.15 19.58
CA THR A 237 -11.93 -17.16 18.58
C THR A 237 -11.56 -18.56 19.07
N LYS A 238 -12.52 -19.46 19.01
CA LYS A 238 -12.33 -20.89 19.31
C LYS A 238 -12.25 -21.67 18.03
N ILE A 239 -11.45 -22.72 18.03
CA ILE A 239 -11.34 -23.67 16.90
C ILE A 239 -11.95 -25.02 17.28
N ARG A 240 -12.45 -25.72 16.27
CA ARG A 240 -12.91 -27.11 16.35
C ARG A 240 -12.36 -27.85 15.14
N LEU A 241 -11.70 -28.96 15.34
CA LEU A 241 -11.26 -29.88 14.30
C LEU A 241 -12.26 -31.00 14.16
N ARG A 242 -12.73 -31.24 12.95
CA ARG A 242 -13.59 -32.37 12.59
C ARG A 242 -12.80 -33.34 11.71
N PRO A 243 -12.81 -34.65 11.97
CA PRO A 243 -12.18 -35.60 11.06
C PRO A 243 -12.73 -35.45 9.64
N SER A 244 -11.83 -35.52 8.67
CA SER A 244 -12.11 -35.46 7.24
C SER A 244 -11.18 -36.40 6.49
N TYR A 245 -11.29 -36.45 5.17
CA TYR A 245 -10.41 -37.24 4.33
C TYR A 245 -9.88 -36.35 3.19
N PHE A 246 -8.56 -36.36 3.03
CA PHE A 246 -7.87 -35.82 1.85
C PHE A 246 -6.80 -36.82 1.40
N PRO A 247 -6.61 -37.04 0.09
CA PRO A 247 -5.63 -38.04 -0.41
C PRO A 247 -4.19 -37.81 0.07
N PHE A 248 -3.85 -36.54 0.30
CA PHE A 248 -2.49 -36.08 0.60
C PHE A 248 -2.18 -35.92 2.09
N THR A 249 -3.16 -36.18 2.98
CA THR A 249 -2.98 -36.05 4.44
C THR A 249 -3.62 -37.19 5.21
N GLU A 250 -2.93 -37.67 6.27
CA GLU A 250 -3.42 -38.68 7.22
C GLU A 250 -2.75 -38.49 8.58
N PRO A 251 -3.48 -38.19 9.69
CA PRO A 251 -4.91 -37.89 9.74
C PRO A 251 -5.25 -36.53 9.14
N SER A 252 -6.45 -36.46 8.56
CA SER A 252 -7.01 -35.24 7.96
C SER A 252 -8.11 -34.65 8.85
N ALA A 253 -8.27 -33.34 8.79
CA ALA A 253 -9.31 -32.61 9.50
C ALA A 253 -9.77 -31.36 8.73
N GLU A 254 -11.01 -31.00 8.94
CA GLU A 254 -11.53 -29.68 8.62
C GLU A 254 -11.56 -28.82 9.89
N MET A 255 -11.12 -27.57 9.77
CA MET A 255 -11.15 -26.63 10.88
C MET A 255 -12.32 -25.67 10.77
N ASP A 256 -13.14 -25.67 11.83
CA ASP A 256 -14.18 -24.68 12.06
C ASP A 256 -13.70 -23.65 13.09
N ILE A 257 -14.15 -22.41 12.92
CA ILE A 257 -14.06 -21.37 13.95
C ILE A 257 -15.43 -21.11 14.58
N SER A 258 -15.45 -20.63 15.82
CA SER A 258 -16.66 -20.07 16.41
C SER A 258 -17.13 -18.90 15.55
N CYS A 259 -18.41 -18.90 15.18
CA CYS A 259 -18.94 -17.87 14.28
C CYS A 259 -18.75 -16.46 14.88
N ASN A 260 -17.91 -15.65 14.26
CA ASN A 260 -17.61 -14.27 14.69
C ASN A 260 -18.80 -13.31 14.51
N ILE A 261 -19.76 -13.66 13.64
CA ILE A 261 -20.95 -12.83 13.36
C ILE A 261 -21.98 -12.94 14.50
N CYS A 262 -22.20 -14.12 15.03
CA CYS A 262 -23.18 -14.33 16.10
C CYS A 262 -22.56 -14.69 17.46
N GLY A 263 -21.25 -14.68 17.59
CA GLY A 263 -20.54 -15.07 18.80
C GLY A 263 -20.81 -16.54 19.23
N GLY A 264 -21.02 -17.42 18.24
CA GLY A 264 -21.32 -18.85 18.50
C GLY A 264 -22.76 -19.17 18.87
N LYS A 265 -23.68 -18.20 18.89
CA LYS A 265 -25.08 -18.39 19.27
C LYS A 265 -25.95 -19.07 18.20
N GLY A 266 -25.48 -19.04 16.96
CA GLY A 266 -26.23 -19.55 15.80
C GLY A 266 -26.89 -18.43 15.00
N CYS A 267 -26.62 -18.37 13.67
CA CYS A 267 -27.22 -17.41 12.73
C CYS A 267 -27.32 -18.06 11.34
N PRO A 268 -28.01 -17.44 10.38
CA PRO A 268 -28.10 -17.98 9.02
C PRO A 268 -26.76 -18.25 8.33
N VAL A 269 -25.72 -17.46 8.64
CA VAL A 269 -24.39 -17.63 8.06
C VAL A 269 -23.73 -18.93 8.52
N CYS A 270 -23.80 -19.25 9.80
CA CYS A 270 -23.32 -20.53 10.37
C CYS A 270 -24.37 -21.65 10.34
N LYS A 271 -25.47 -21.46 9.60
CA LYS A 271 -26.60 -22.41 9.55
C LYS A 271 -27.08 -22.83 10.93
N HIS A 272 -27.13 -21.89 11.87
CA HIS A 272 -27.54 -22.05 13.28
C HIS A 272 -26.66 -23.00 14.10
N THR A 273 -25.50 -23.42 13.58
CA THR A 273 -24.59 -24.33 14.31
C THR A 273 -23.67 -23.62 15.30
N GLY A 274 -23.47 -22.31 15.14
CA GLY A 274 -22.48 -21.54 15.89
C GLY A 274 -21.04 -21.68 15.37
N TRP A 275 -20.81 -22.52 14.35
CA TRP A 275 -19.49 -22.83 13.79
C TRP A 275 -19.43 -22.59 12.28
N VAL A 276 -18.28 -22.18 11.79
CA VAL A 276 -18.04 -21.94 10.35
C VAL A 276 -16.73 -22.59 9.96
N GLU A 277 -16.78 -23.49 9.00
CA GLU A 277 -15.61 -24.08 8.38
C GLU A 277 -14.82 -23.04 7.59
N ILE A 278 -13.49 -23.03 7.75
CA ILE A 278 -12.62 -22.07 7.08
C ILE A 278 -11.48 -22.72 6.30
N LEU A 279 -11.03 -23.92 6.65
CA LEU A 279 -9.91 -24.59 5.99
C LEU A 279 -9.92 -26.10 6.20
N GLY A 280 -9.21 -26.80 5.29
CA GLY A 280 -8.80 -28.19 5.46
C GLY A 280 -7.34 -28.28 5.92
N CYS A 281 -7.01 -29.32 6.69
CA CYS A 281 -5.66 -29.53 7.21
C CYS A 281 -5.40 -31.01 7.54
N GLY A 282 -4.14 -31.35 7.76
CA GLY A 282 -3.77 -32.68 8.20
C GLY A 282 -2.26 -32.88 8.31
N MET A 283 -1.86 -34.06 8.78
CA MET A 283 -0.46 -34.49 8.68
C MET A 283 -0.20 -34.95 7.25
N VAL A 284 0.94 -34.59 6.70
CA VAL A 284 1.31 -35.01 5.33
C VAL A 284 1.39 -36.55 5.28
N ASP A 285 0.73 -37.12 4.28
CA ASP A 285 0.77 -38.58 4.08
C ASP A 285 2.21 -39.04 3.79
N PRO A 286 2.71 -40.12 4.42
CA PRO A 286 4.03 -40.66 4.14
C PRO A 286 4.30 -40.91 2.64
N ASN A 287 3.28 -41.38 1.89
CA ASN A 287 3.44 -41.60 0.45
C ASN A 287 3.72 -40.29 -0.31
N VAL A 288 3.16 -39.16 0.13
CA VAL A 288 3.45 -37.85 -0.48
C VAL A 288 4.90 -37.46 -0.24
N LEU A 289 5.43 -37.67 0.97
CA LEU A 289 6.84 -37.39 1.26
C LEU A 289 7.75 -38.26 0.40
N GLU A 290 7.49 -39.59 0.35
CA GLU A 290 8.29 -40.54 -0.40
C GLU A 290 8.24 -40.32 -1.92
N SER A 291 7.07 -39.99 -2.48
CA SER A 291 6.90 -39.63 -3.89
C SER A 291 7.73 -38.40 -4.30
N ASN A 292 7.99 -37.50 -3.33
CA ASN A 292 8.79 -36.30 -3.54
C ASN A 292 10.25 -36.45 -3.03
N GLY A 293 10.72 -37.67 -2.74
CA GLY A 293 12.12 -37.95 -2.38
C GLY A 293 12.51 -37.60 -0.95
N ILE A 294 11.51 -37.44 -0.03
CA ILE A 294 11.71 -37.15 1.39
C ILE A 294 11.48 -38.44 2.20
N ASP A 295 12.44 -38.86 3.01
CA ASP A 295 12.33 -40.05 3.86
C ASP A 295 11.30 -39.88 4.96
N SER A 296 10.14 -40.53 4.82
CA SER A 296 8.99 -40.45 5.77
C SER A 296 9.27 -41.11 7.13
N LYS A 297 10.38 -41.88 7.26
CA LYS A 297 10.82 -42.47 8.54
C LYS A 297 11.63 -41.47 9.38
N VAL A 298 12.17 -40.43 8.75
CA VAL A 298 12.99 -39.39 9.39
C VAL A 298 12.19 -38.10 9.58
N TYR A 299 11.36 -37.78 8.59
CA TYR A 299 10.63 -36.53 8.53
C TYR A 299 9.13 -36.74 8.58
N SER A 300 8.46 -35.82 9.22
CA SER A 300 7.00 -35.68 9.23
C SER A 300 6.61 -34.27 8.93
N GLY A 301 5.36 -34.03 8.60
CA GLY A 301 4.93 -32.69 8.26
C GLY A 301 3.43 -32.51 8.44
N TYR A 302 3.00 -31.26 8.39
CA TYR A 302 1.60 -30.92 8.28
C TYR A 302 1.35 -29.96 7.12
N ALA A 303 0.16 -30.04 6.57
CA ALA A 303 -0.33 -29.13 5.57
C ALA A 303 -1.71 -28.56 5.95
N LEU A 304 -2.00 -27.38 5.46
CA LEU A 304 -3.32 -26.74 5.59
C LEU A 304 -3.61 -25.92 4.33
N GLY A 305 -4.90 -25.78 3.99
CA GLY A 305 -5.31 -25.01 2.81
C GLY A 305 -6.61 -24.25 3.06
N MET A 306 -6.62 -22.96 2.75
CA MET A 306 -7.74 -22.06 2.95
C MET A 306 -8.08 -21.25 1.70
N GLY A 307 -9.39 -21.07 1.45
CA GLY A 307 -9.88 -20.17 0.41
C GLY A 307 -9.91 -18.72 0.90
N ILE A 308 -9.23 -17.81 0.20
CA ILE A 308 -9.16 -16.39 0.58
C ILE A 308 -10.54 -15.75 0.55
N GLU A 309 -11.35 -16.08 -0.46
CA GLU A 309 -12.73 -15.58 -0.59
C GLU A 309 -13.59 -15.95 0.62
N ARG A 310 -13.43 -17.18 1.13
CA ARG A 310 -14.16 -17.66 2.30
C ARG A 310 -13.83 -16.83 3.55
N ILE A 311 -12.56 -16.56 3.78
CA ILE A 311 -12.08 -15.74 4.89
C ILE A 311 -12.53 -14.28 4.72
N THR A 312 -12.41 -13.74 3.49
CA THR A 312 -12.85 -12.39 3.16
C THR A 312 -14.36 -12.20 3.37
N ASN A 313 -15.17 -13.17 2.96
CA ASN A 313 -16.61 -13.18 3.20
C ASN A 313 -16.95 -13.11 4.70
N LEU A 314 -16.24 -13.87 5.53
CA LEU A 314 -16.46 -13.86 6.97
C LEU A 314 -15.99 -12.55 7.62
N LYS A 315 -14.88 -12.00 7.18
CA LYS A 315 -14.29 -10.77 7.73
C LYS A 315 -15.11 -9.55 7.41
N TYR A 316 -15.50 -9.40 6.14
CA TYR A 316 -16.20 -8.22 5.61
C TYR A 316 -17.71 -8.46 5.37
N GLN A 317 -18.22 -9.63 5.72
CA GLN A 317 -19.65 -10.01 5.57
C GLN A 317 -20.17 -9.89 4.13
N VAL A 318 -19.31 -10.10 3.13
CA VAL A 318 -19.68 -10.17 1.73
C VAL A 318 -20.52 -11.42 1.49
N LYS A 319 -21.66 -11.26 0.84
CA LYS A 319 -22.66 -12.35 0.71
C LYS A 319 -22.63 -13.06 -0.65
N ASP A 320 -21.95 -12.46 -1.61
CA ASP A 320 -21.89 -12.93 -2.99
C ASP A 320 -20.46 -12.95 -3.49
N LEU A 321 -19.95 -14.15 -3.79
CA LEU A 321 -18.59 -14.38 -4.28
C LEU A 321 -18.31 -13.66 -5.60
N ARG A 322 -19.30 -13.45 -6.44
CA ARG A 322 -19.16 -12.81 -7.75
C ARG A 322 -18.68 -11.36 -7.66
N MET A 323 -19.01 -10.68 -6.55
CA MET A 323 -18.57 -9.30 -6.32
C MET A 323 -17.04 -9.14 -6.35
N PHE A 324 -16.29 -10.19 -6.02
CA PHE A 324 -14.82 -10.15 -6.08
C PHE A 324 -14.27 -10.21 -7.51
N SER A 325 -15.05 -10.62 -8.49
CA SER A 325 -14.63 -10.78 -9.89
C SER A 325 -15.29 -9.81 -10.87
N GLU A 326 -16.39 -9.14 -10.49
CA GLU A 326 -17.16 -8.24 -11.34
C GLU A 326 -16.54 -6.86 -11.52
N ASN A 327 -15.51 -6.51 -10.76
CA ASN A 327 -14.82 -5.22 -10.79
C ASN A 327 -15.77 -4.00 -10.64
N ASP A 328 -16.81 -4.12 -9.80
CA ASP A 328 -17.72 -3.01 -9.50
C ASP A 328 -17.00 -1.99 -8.63
N THR A 329 -16.79 -0.79 -9.17
CA THR A 329 -16.09 0.30 -8.48
C THR A 329 -16.81 0.77 -7.21
N ARG A 330 -18.13 0.62 -7.13
CA ARG A 330 -18.91 0.96 -5.92
C ARG A 330 -18.57 0.00 -4.77
N PHE A 331 -18.46 -1.28 -5.08
CA PHE A 331 -18.02 -2.31 -4.13
C PHE A 331 -16.58 -2.07 -3.68
N LEU A 332 -15.67 -1.79 -4.63
CA LEU A 332 -14.27 -1.54 -4.31
C LEU A 332 -14.08 -0.29 -3.42
N LYS A 333 -14.86 0.77 -3.64
CA LYS A 333 -14.82 2.00 -2.82
C LYS A 333 -15.16 1.76 -1.34
N GLU A 334 -15.92 0.72 -1.02
CA GLU A 334 -16.22 0.37 0.40
C GLU A 334 -14.96 -0.01 1.20
N PHE A 335 -13.85 -0.30 0.53
CA PHE A 335 -12.58 -0.70 1.13
C PHE A 335 -11.53 0.42 1.17
N GLU A 336 -11.88 1.68 0.92
CA GLU A 336 -10.95 2.81 0.92
C GLU A 336 -10.20 2.98 2.26
N SER A 337 -10.83 2.64 3.37
CA SER A 337 -10.26 2.72 4.71
C SER A 337 -9.70 1.39 5.22
N ALA A 338 -9.76 0.32 4.42
CA ALA A 338 -9.21 -0.99 4.80
C ALA A 338 -7.73 -1.09 4.37
N TYR A 339 -6.84 -1.29 5.33
CA TYR A 339 -5.39 -1.38 5.14
C TYR A 339 -4.90 -2.80 5.38
#